data_1ded637fac2286fe44c23d536e482442
#
_entry.id   1ded637fac2286fe44c23d536e482442
#
_cell.length_a   1.000
_cell.length_b   1.000
_cell.length_c   1.000
_cell.angle_alpha   90.00
_cell.angle_beta   90.00
_cell.angle_gamma   90.00
#
_symmetry.space_group_name_H-M   'P 1'
#
loop_
_entity.id
_entity.type
_entity.pdbx_description
1 polymer ?
#
loop_
_entity_poly.entity_id
_entity_poly.type
_entity_poly.pdbx_seq_one_letter_code
_entity_poly.pdbx_strand_id
1 'polypeptide(L)'
;MPQPRSACRATALLLCFSVLTACGRGDAGSASAVTAKAEPGAVSATTPPPLLPVTALTGATADTLADSVLIQRADRGRLMGREDAMWVVMISDFQCPYCKQWHDSSMARLKRDYIDAGKIRMAYLHLPLSIHQHARAQAEASMCAAVQDKFWDYAEALFRDQRAFQSIENPGAKLEQLARDISLDMPSFTKCRTSDAIRSIVANDERQASQARVQSTPSFLVGDFMVQGALPYQDFRRAIDTALAVAKARRTR
;
A
#
# COMPACT_ATOMS: atom_id res chain seq x y z
N MET A 1 -12.90 41.97 46.00
CA MET A 1 -12.83 43.37 45.59
C MET A 1 -12.80 43.46 44.09
N PRO A 2 -13.54 44.40 43.48
CA PRO A 2 -14.22 44.16 42.19
C PRO A 2 -13.49 44.72 40.98
N GLN A 3 -13.98 44.29 39.81
CA GLN A 3 -13.68 44.79 38.48
C GLN A 3 -13.73 46.32 38.30
N PRO A 4 -13.24 46.81 37.14
CA PRO A 4 -14.25 47.44 36.29
C PRO A 4 -14.21 47.03 34.79
N ARG A 5 -15.42 47.02 34.27
CA ARG A 5 -15.81 47.01 32.85
C ARG A 5 -15.49 48.39 32.24
N SER A 6 -15.03 48.41 30.98
CA SER A 6 -15.15 49.63 30.14
C SER A 6 -15.67 49.21 28.76
N ALA A 7 -16.84 49.73 28.49
CA ALA A 7 -17.49 49.79 27.20
C ALA A 7 -17.08 51.07 26.46
N CYS A 8 -16.86 51.01 25.15
CA CYS A 8 -16.93 52.17 24.22
C CYS A 8 -17.21 51.60 22.83
N ARG A 9 -18.45 51.73 22.41
CA ARG A 9 -19.09 52.74 21.58
C ARG A 9 -18.74 52.60 20.07
N ALA A 10 -19.79 52.26 19.35
CA ALA A 10 -19.96 52.30 17.91
C ALA A 10 -19.74 53.68 17.33
N THR A 11 -19.18 53.78 16.14
CA THR A 11 -19.36 54.94 15.25
C THR A 11 -19.53 54.39 13.83
N ALA A 12 -20.72 54.53 13.30
CA ALA A 12 -21.08 54.32 11.93
C ALA A 12 -20.60 55.54 11.11
N LEU A 13 -20.01 55.26 9.95
CA LEU A 13 -19.83 56.28 8.90
C LEU A 13 -20.30 55.69 7.58
N LEU A 14 -21.47 56.14 7.17
CA LEU A 14 -21.98 56.04 5.79
C LEU A 14 -21.21 57.02 4.93
N LEU A 15 -20.71 56.57 3.76
CA LEU A 15 -20.40 57.40 2.63
C LEU A 15 -20.88 56.71 1.37
N CYS A 16 -21.95 57.30 0.80
CA CYS A 16 -22.41 57.11 -0.55
C CYS A 16 -21.39 57.75 -1.54
N PHE A 17 -21.05 57.08 -2.61
CA PHE A 17 -20.71 57.72 -3.88
C PHE A 17 -20.97 56.81 -5.07
N SER A 18 -22.03 57.10 -5.75
CA SER A 18 -22.26 57.39 -7.16
C SER A 18 -21.70 56.47 -8.24
N VAL A 19 -22.63 55.96 -8.95
CA VAL A 19 -22.71 55.31 -10.26
C VAL A 19 -21.83 56.02 -11.33
N LEU A 20 -21.06 55.22 -12.05
CA LEU A 20 -20.64 55.55 -13.44
C LEU A 20 -20.79 54.28 -14.27
N THR A 21 -21.82 54.31 -15.13
CA THR A 21 -22.08 53.42 -16.22
C THR A 21 -21.01 53.60 -17.33
N ALA A 22 -20.32 52.55 -17.69
CA ALA A 22 -19.59 52.45 -18.96
C ALA A 22 -19.95 51.14 -19.65
N CYS A 23 -20.69 51.23 -20.72
CA CYS A 23 -20.91 50.13 -21.66
C CYS A 23 -19.62 49.79 -22.39
N GLY A 24 -19.13 48.55 -22.19
CA GLY A 24 -18.10 47.91 -23.00
C GLY A 24 -18.63 46.56 -23.43
N ARG A 25 -19.04 46.45 -24.71
CA ARG A 25 -19.25 45.15 -25.38
C ARG A 25 -17.91 44.45 -25.47
N GLY A 26 -17.80 43.25 -24.86
CA GLY A 26 -16.66 42.36 -24.99
C GLY A 26 -17.15 40.94 -24.89
N ASP A 27 -16.83 40.18 -25.90
CA ASP A 27 -17.24 38.83 -26.24
C ASP A 27 -17.43 37.84 -25.11
N ALA A 28 -18.53 37.11 -25.18
CA ALA A 28 -18.86 35.96 -24.40
C ALA A 28 -17.92 34.78 -24.77
N GLY A 29 -16.78 34.69 -24.08
CA GLY A 29 -15.98 33.48 -24.01
C GLY A 29 -16.73 32.44 -23.17
N SER A 30 -17.31 31.45 -23.84
CA SER A 30 -17.94 30.28 -23.25
C SER A 30 -16.94 29.54 -22.35
N ALA A 31 -17.05 29.73 -21.04
CA ALA A 31 -16.40 28.86 -20.08
C ALA A 31 -17.15 27.53 -20.07
N SER A 32 -16.68 26.58 -20.87
CA SER A 32 -17.08 25.16 -20.73
C SER A 32 -16.70 24.66 -19.34
N ALA A 33 -17.71 24.56 -18.51
CA ALA A 33 -17.61 23.79 -17.28
C ALA A 33 -17.32 22.32 -17.66
N VAL A 34 -16.06 21.90 -17.54
CA VAL A 34 -15.68 20.49 -17.62
C VAL A 34 -16.21 19.83 -16.36
N THR A 35 -17.43 19.37 -16.40
CA THR A 35 -17.95 18.36 -15.48
C THR A 35 -17.17 17.08 -15.79
N ALA A 36 -16.10 16.84 -15.06
CA ALA A 36 -15.41 15.55 -15.02
C ALA A 36 -16.37 14.52 -14.39
N LYS A 37 -17.20 13.94 -15.26
CA LYS A 37 -17.95 12.73 -14.92
C LYS A 37 -16.88 11.64 -14.75
N ALA A 38 -16.62 11.25 -13.50
CA ALA A 38 -15.76 10.11 -13.19
C ALA A 38 -16.45 8.87 -13.75
N GLU A 39 -16.03 8.46 -14.93
CA GLU A 39 -16.39 7.14 -15.45
C GLU A 39 -15.73 6.10 -14.55
N PRO A 40 -16.43 5.02 -14.16
CA PRO A 40 -15.82 3.91 -13.45
C PRO A 40 -14.71 3.35 -14.35
N GLY A 41 -13.44 3.50 -13.90
CA GLY A 41 -12.26 3.11 -14.65
C GLY A 41 -12.42 1.74 -15.26
N ALA A 42 -12.26 1.67 -16.57
CA ALA A 42 -12.30 0.42 -17.32
C ALA A 42 -11.28 -0.56 -16.72
N VAL A 43 -11.80 -1.68 -16.17
CA VAL A 43 -11.00 -2.76 -15.63
C VAL A 43 -10.35 -3.46 -16.81
N SER A 44 -9.10 -3.11 -17.13
CA SER A 44 -8.37 -3.73 -18.24
C SER A 44 -8.01 -5.17 -17.81
N ALA A 45 -8.61 -6.14 -18.46
CA ALA A 45 -8.28 -7.55 -18.26
C ALA A 45 -6.93 -7.85 -18.92
N THR A 46 -5.85 -7.72 -18.14
CA THR A 46 -4.52 -8.19 -18.56
C THR A 46 -4.23 -9.47 -17.79
N THR A 47 -4.06 -10.57 -18.52
CA THR A 47 -3.66 -11.86 -17.93
C THR A 47 -2.34 -11.68 -17.21
N PRO A 48 -2.25 -11.98 -15.88
CA PRO A 48 -1.00 -11.88 -15.17
C PRO A 48 0.00 -12.91 -15.71
N PRO A 49 1.30 -12.57 -15.80
CA PRO A 49 2.32 -13.57 -16.07
C PRO A 49 2.29 -14.61 -14.96
N PRO A 50 2.50 -15.89 -15.30
CA PRO A 50 2.56 -16.95 -14.30
C PRO A 50 3.67 -16.63 -13.31
N LEU A 51 3.39 -16.76 -12.01
CA LEU A 51 4.42 -16.76 -10.98
C LEU A 51 5.38 -17.89 -11.35
N LEU A 52 6.59 -17.55 -11.78
CA LEU A 52 7.56 -18.54 -12.25
C LEU A 52 7.89 -19.50 -11.09
N PRO A 53 7.82 -20.82 -11.32
CA PRO A 53 8.31 -21.77 -10.34
C PRO A 53 9.80 -21.52 -10.10
N VAL A 54 10.20 -21.54 -8.83
CA VAL A 54 11.62 -21.51 -8.46
C VAL A 54 12.27 -22.76 -9.08
N THR A 55 12.97 -22.57 -10.19
CA THR A 55 13.64 -23.66 -10.92
C THR A 55 14.77 -24.19 -10.03
N ALA A 56 14.77 -25.49 -9.81
CA ALA A 56 15.76 -26.21 -9.03
C ALA A 56 17.19 -25.80 -9.42
N LEU A 57 17.93 -25.23 -8.49
CA LEU A 57 19.35 -24.94 -8.63
C LEU A 57 20.13 -26.25 -8.43
N THR A 58 20.43 -26.95 -9.53
CA THR A 58 21.39 -28.03 -9.54
C THR A 58 22.80 -27.44 -9.53
N GLY A 59 23.53 -27.58 -8.41
CA GLY A 59 24.91 -27.08 -8.26
C GLY A 59 25.11 -26.03 -7.15
N ALA A 60 24.15 -25.88 -6.26
CA ALA A 60 24.20 -24.90 -5.19
C ALA A 60 25.22 -25.27 -4.09
N THR A 61 26.03 -24.27 -3.67
CA THR A 61 26.87 -24.35 -2.46
C THR A 61 25.98 -24.34 -1.19
N ALA A 62 26.55 -24.64 0.01
CA ALA A 62 25.83 -24.60 1.26
C ALA A 62 25.16 -23.23 1.53
N ASP A 63 25.81 -22.13 1.15
CA ASP A 63 25.26 -20.78 1.27
C ASP A 63 24.04 -20.59 0.35
N THR A 64 24.06 -21.12 -0.86
CA THR A 64 22.95 -21.07 -1.81
C THR A 64 21.72 -21.84 -1.30
N LEU A 65 21.95 -22.98 -0.59
CA LEU A 65 20.85 -23.73 0.03
C LEU A 65 20.25 -22.96 1.20
N ALA A 66 21.08 -22.35 2.06
CA ALA A 66 20.62 -21.51 3.15
C ALA A 66 19.82 -20.31 2.65
N ASP A 67 20.26 -19.64 1.60
CA ASP A 67 19.57 -18.54 0.94
C ASP A 67 18.23 -18.99 0.34
N SER A 68 18.19 -20.16 -0.30
CA SER A 68 16.94 -20.71 -0.85
C SER A 68 15.90 -20.98 0.24
N VAL A 69 16.32 -21.52 1.38
CA VAL A 69 15.43 -21.75 2.54
C VAL A 69 14.94 -20.43 3.12
N LEU A 70 15.82 -19.42 3.22
CA LEU A 70 15.48 -18.09 3.72
C LEU A 70 14.44 -17.43 2.82
N ILE A 71 14.63 -17.45 1.49
CA ILE A 71 13.71 -16.92 0.49
C ILE A 71 12.34 -17.60 0.62
N GLN A 72 12.31 -18.94 0.65
CA GLN A 72 11.05 -19.68 0.74
C GLN A 72 10.27 -19.36 2.03
N ARG A 73 10.96 -19.22 3.16
CA ARG A 73 10.33 -18.84 4.43
C ARG A 73 9.78 -17.42 4.37
N ALA A 74 10.56 -16.47 3.87
CA ALA A 74 10.16 -15.09 3.71
C ALA A 74 8.95 -14.95 2.78
N ASP A 75 8.96 -15.62 1.62
CA ASP A 75 7.84 -15.61 0.68
C ASP A 75 6.57 -16.22 1.26
N ARG A 76 6.68 -17.27 2.06
CA ARG A 76 5.53 -17.87 2.74
C ARG A 76 5.00 -16.95 3.83
N GLY A 77 5.88 -16.34 4.61
CA GLY A 77 5.51 -15.50 5.75
C GLY A 77 4.75 -14.23 5.38
N ARG A 78 4.86 -13.74 4.13
CA ARG A 78 4.10 -12.59 3.62
C ARG A 78 2.74 -12.95 3.01
N LEU A 79 2.33 -14.21 3.11
CA LEU A 79 1.02 -14.69 2.66
C LEU A 79 0.06 -14.78 3.83
N MET A 80 -1.23 -14.59 3.56
CA MET A 80 -2.32 -14.92 4.49
C MET A 80 -3.54 -15.46 3.76
N GLY A 81 -4.34 -16.27 4.46
CA GLY A 81 -5.54 -16.92 3.92
C GLY A 81 -5.28 -18.35 3.46
N ARG A 82 -6.35 -19.00 3.00
CA ARG A 82 -6.32 -20.41 2.57
C ARG A 82 -5.60 -20.58 1.23
N GLU A 83 -4.90 -21.68 1.05
CA GLU A 83 -4.11 -21.95 -0.17
C GLU A 83 -4.95 -22.06 -1.44
N ASP A 84 -6.16 -22.58 -1.35
CA ASP A 84 -7.10 -22.79 -2.47
C ASP A 84 -7.98 -21.56 -2.79
N ALA A 85 -7.85 -20.48 -2.01
CA ALA A 85 -8.64 -19.27 -2.20
C ALA A 85 -8.12 -18.40 -3.35
N MET A 86 -8.98 -17.52 -3.89
CA MET A 86 -8.60 -16.59 -4.96
C MET A 86 -7.53 -15.62 -4.49
N TRP A 87 -6.54 -15.35 -5.34
CA TRP A 87 -5.46 -14.43 -5.04
C TRP A 87 -5.89 -12.96 -5.06
N VAL A 88 -5.40 -12.23 -4.06
CA VAL A 88 -5.27 -10.77 -4.05
C VAL A 88 -3.82 -10.43 -3.74
N VAL A 89 -3.12 -9.80 -4.68
CA VAL A 89 -1.75 -9.34 -4.47
C VAL A 89 -1.78 -7.83 -4.23
N MET A 90 -1.34 -7.41 -3.05
CA MET A 90 -1.18 -5.99 -2.70
C MET A 90 0.23 -5.55 -3.07
N ILE A 91 0.35 -4.60 -3.97
CA ILE A 91 1.61 -3.96 -4.38
C ILE A 91 1.71 -2.63 -3.63
N SER A 92 2.68 -2.51 -2.73
CA SER A 92 2.64 -1.47 -1.72
C SER A 92 4.04 -1.00 -1.28
N ASP A 93 4.04 0.14 -0.57
CA ASP A 93 5.21 0.81 -0.02
C ASP A 93 4.88 1.32 1.40
N PHE A 94 5.70 0.99 2.38
CA PHE A 94 5.45 1.34 3.78
C PHE A 94 5.57 2.85 4.08
N GLN A 95 6.23 3.63 3.22
CA GLN A 95 6.29 5.09 3.36
C GLN A 95 5.20 5.81 2.54
N CYS A 96 4.48 5.13 1.66
CA CYS A 96 3.42 5.72 0.88
C CYS A 96 2.21 6.10 1.77
N PRO A 97 1.77 7.37 1.81
CA PRO A 97 0.65 7.80 2.64
C PRO A 97 -0.68 7.17 2.20
N TYR A 98 -0.86 6.94 0.91
CA TYR A 98 -2.05 6.26 0.38
C TYR A 98 -2.08 4.77 0.74
N CYS A 99 -0.92 4.11 0.84
CA CYS A 99 -0.84 2.73 1.33
C CYS A 99 -1.28 2.64 2.79
N LYS A 100 -0.80 3.56 3.64
CA LYS A 100 -1.26 3.67 5.03
C LYS A 100 -2.75 3.97 5.11
N GLN A 101 -3.26 4.93 4.34
CA GLN A 101 -4.68 5.27 4.31
C GLN A 101 -5.55 4.05 4.00
N TRP A 102 -5.17 3.26 2.97
CA TRP A 102 -5.89 2.05 2.61
C TRP A 102 -5.78 0.99 3.71
N HIS A 103 -4.60 0.79 4.26
CA HIS A 103 -4.35 -0.15 5.35
C HIS A 103 -5.26 0.16 6.55
N ASP A 104 -5.22 1.39 7.04
CA ASP A 104 -5.98 1.83 8.23
C ASP A 104 -7.51 1.73 8.02
N SER A 105 -7.99 2.00 6.80
CA SER A 105 -9.44 2.03 6.53
C SER A 105 -10.03 0.70 6.08
N SER A 106 -9.23 -0.20 5.50
CA SER A 106 -9.74 -1.32 4.74
C SER A 106 -9.20 -2.69 5.18
N MET A 107 -7.95 -2.77 5.66
CA MET A 107 -7.28 -4.05 5.91
C MET A 107 -8.01 -4.93 6.93
N ALA A 108 -8.41 -4.39 8.08
CA ALA A 108 -9.11 -5.15 9.11
C ALA A 108 -10.46 -5.71 8.62
N ARG A 109 -11.17 -4.91 7.80
CA ARG A 109 -12.43 -5.35 7.17
C ARG A 109 -12.21 -6.42 6.14
N LEU A 110 -11.19 -6.25 5.27
CA LEU A 110 -10.82 -7.23 4.26
C LEU A 110 -10.45 -8.57 4.90
N LYS A 111 -9.65 -8.51 5.97
CA LYS A 111 -9.27 -9.71 6.71
C LYS A 111 -10.49 -10.47 7.21
N ARG A 112 -11.38 -9.81 7.94
CA ARG A 112 -12.58 -10.42 8.52
C ARG A 112 -13.56 -10.95 7.46
N ASP A 113 -13.86 -10.12 6.42
CA ASP A 113 -14.97 -10.39 5.50
C ASP A 113 -14.59 -11.37 4.37
N TYR A 114 -13.28 -11.52 4.08
CA TYR A 114 -12.81 -12.29 2.95
C TYR A 114 -11.68 -13.28 3.26
N ILE A 115 -10.64 -12.87 4.01
CA ILE A 115 -9.48 -13.73 4.27
C ILE A 115 -9.85 -14.81 5.31
N ASP A 116 -10.34 -14.40 6.47
CA ASP A 116 -10.78 -15.31 7.55
C ASP A 116 -11.99 -16.14 7.11
N ALA A 117 -12.82 -15.61 6.21
CA ALA A 117 -13.92 -16.34 5.57
C ALA A 117 -13.45 -17.32 4.47
N GLY A 118 -12.15 -17.41 4.19
CA GLY A 118 -11.56 -18.33 3.22
C GLY A 118 -11.91 -18.05 1.76
N LYS A 119 -12.39 -16.83 1.43
CA LYS A 119 -12.79 -16.46 0.07
C LYS A 119 -11.60 -16.00 -0.78
N ILE A 120 -10.64 -15.33 -0.15
CA ILE A 120 -9.41 -14.86 -0.78
C ILE A 120 -8.19 -15.25 0.05
N ARG A 121 -7.05 -15.31 -0.62
CA ARG A 121 -5.72 -15.31 -0.02
C ARG A 121 -4.97 -14.07 -0.45
N MET A 122 -4.13 -13.53 0.41
CA MET A 122 -3.44 -12.27 0.16
C MET A 122 -1.93 -12.45 0.19
N ALA A 123 -1.25 -11.81 -0.76
CA ALA A 123 0.20 -11.66 -0.77
C ALA A 123 0.55 -10.17 -0.74
N TYR A 124 1.67 -9.84 -0.09
CA TYR A 124 2.26 -8.50 -0.16
C TYR A 124 3.44 -8.52 -1.14
N LEU A 125 3.48 -7.58 -2.08
CA LEU A 125 4.57 -7.37 -3.01
C LEU A 125 5.12 -5.96 -2.82
N HIS A 126 6.43 -5.87 -2.64
CA HIS A 126 7.09 -4.59 -2.36
C HIS A 126 7.33 -3.79 -3.63
N LEU A 127 6.95 -2.50 -3.59
CA LEU A 127 7.33 -1.50 -4.58
C LEU A 127 7.82 -0.23 -3.86
N PRO A 128 9.04 -0.28 -3.28
CA PRO A 128 9.63 0.89 -2.63
C PRO A 128 9.92 1.98 -3.66
N LEU A 129 9.14 3.07 -3.62
CA LEU A 129 9.27 4.18 -4.56
C LEU A 129 10.53 4.99 -4.24
N SER A 130 11.23 5.45 -5.27
CA SER A 130 12.50 6.21 -5.12
C SER A 130 12.38 7.53 -4.37
N ILE A 131 11.16 8.10 -4.31
CA ILE A 131 10.85 9.31 -3.54
C ILE A 131 10.75 9.05 -2.02
N HIS A 132 10.74 7.79 -1.61
CA HIS A 132 10.60 7.37 -0.21
C HIS A 132 11.93 6.83 0.33
N GLN A 133 12.64 7.68 1.08
CA GLN A 133 14.02 7.45 1.51
C GLN A 133 14.26 6.11 2.22
N HIS A 134 13.31 5.64 3.03
CA HIS A 134 13.48 4.44 3.87
C HIS A 134 12.63 3.25 3.41
N ALA A 135 11.87 3.39 2.32
CA ALA A 135 10.94 2.35 1.86
C ALA A 135 11.63 1.01 1.60
N ARG A 136 12.82 1.04 0.98
CA ARG A 136 13.60 -0.18 0.73
C ARG A 136 14.05 -0.85 2.03
N ALA A 137 14.59 -0.09 2.98
CA ALA A 137 15.02 -0.65 4.27
C ALA A 137 13.84 -1.23 5.07
N GLN A 138 12.65 -0.61 4.98
CA GLN A 138 11.43 -1.12 5.59
C GLN A 138 10.94 -2.41 4.90
N ALA A 139 11.00 -2.47 3.57
CA ALA A 139 10.66 -3.66 2.80
C ALA A 139 11.57 -4.85 3.19
N GLU A 140 12.89 -4.65 3.21
CA GLU A 140 13.85 -5.68 3.60
C GLU A 140 13.65 -6.13 5.06
N ALA A 141 13.42 -5.21 5.99
CA ALA A 141 13.15 -5.53 7.39
C ALA A 141 11.84 -6.33 7.55
N SER A 142 10.79 -6.00 6.79
CA SER A 142 9.54 -6.75 6.83
C SER A 142 9.69 -8.18 6.31
N MET A 143 10.56 -8.42 5.35
CA MET A 143 10.87 -9.77 4.89
C MET A 143 11.64 -10.58 5.95
N CYS A 144 12.46 -9.92 6.77
CA CYS A 144 13.08 -10.59 7.93
C CYS A 144 12.08 -10.94 9.03
N ALA A 145 11.03 -10.14 9.20
CA ALA A 145 9.89 -10.51 10.05
C ALA A 145 9.09 -11.67 9.42
N ALA A 146 8.96 -11.70 8.09
CA ALA A 146 8.32 -12.80 7.36
C ALA A 146 9.01 -14.15 7.58
N VAL A 147 10.35 -14.19 7.65
CA VAL A 147 11.14 -15.40 7.98
C VAL A 147 10.74 -15.98 9.34
N GLN A 148 10.20 -15.15 10.23
CA GLN A 148 9.74 -15.52 11.58
C GLN A 148 8.20 -15.57 11.68
N ASP A 149 7.49 -15.67 10.56
CA ASP A 149 6.02 -15.71 10.47
C ASP A 149 5.32 -14.49 11.09
N LYS A 150 6.03 -13.32 11.13
CA LYS A 150 5.57 -12.06 11.73
C LYS A 150 5.48 -10.90 10.74
N PHE A 151 5.37 -11.21 9.44
CA PHE A 151 5.30 -10.18 8.40
C PHE A 151 4.18 -9.17 8.65
N TRP A 152 2.97 -9.66 8.92
CA TRP A 152 1.79 -8.81 9.01
C TRP A 152 1.77 -7.99 10.31
N ASP A 153 2.29 -8.55 11.41
CA ASP A 153 2.47 -7.80 12.66
C ASP A 153 3.48 -6.66 12.47
N TYR A 154 4.56 -6.94 11.72
CA TYR A 154 5.59 -5.95 11.41
C TYR A 154 5.09 -4.88 10.43
N ALA A 155 4.32 -5.27 9.41
CA ALA A 155 3.69 -4.37 8.46
C ALA A 155 2.72 -3.40 9.17
N GLU A 156 1.90 -3.90 10.09
CA GLU A 156 1.05 -3.08 10.95
C GLU A 156 1.86 -2.06 11.74
N ALA A 157 2.97 -2.49 12.37
CA ALA A 157 3.84 -1.61 13.13
C ALA A 157 4.50 -0.54 12.25
N LEU A 158 4.94 -0.88 11.03
CA LEU A 158 5.50 0.06 10.07
C LEU A 158 4.49 1.11 9.63
N PHE A 159 3.26 0.73 9.30
CA PHE A 159 2.21 1.68 8.93
C PHE A 159 1.76 2.53 10.12
N ARG A 160 1.62 1.96 11.32
CA ARG A 160 1.29 2.72 12.53
C ARG A 160 2.32 3.83 12.77
N ASP A 161 3.60 3.51 12.69
CA ASP A 161 4.71 4.41 12.99
C ASP A 161 5.24 5.15 11.75
N GLN A 162 4.53 5.13 10.61
CA GLN A 162 4.99 5.68 9.32
C GLN A 162 5.53 7.13 9.45
N ARG A 163 4.87 7.98 10.23
CA ARG A 163 5.29 9.37 10.43
C ARG A 163 6.64 9.49 11.12
N ALA A 164 6.96 8.57 12.04
CA ALA A 164 8.23 8.60 12.76
C ALA A 164 9.45 8.42 11.83
N PHE A 165 9.26 7.79 10.68
CA PHE A 165 10.32 7.61 9.68
C PHE A 165 10.59 8.86 8.83
N GLN A 166 9.72 9.87 8.85
CA GLN A 166 9.90 11.07 8.04
C GLN A 166 10.99 12.01 8.60
N SER A 167 11.27 11.92 9.90
CA SER A 167 12.19 12.83 10.62
C SER A 167 13.51 12.19 11.01
N ILE A 168 13.75 10.93 10.65
CA ILE A 168 14.99 10.22 10.99
C ILE A 168 15.89 10.06 9.76
N GLU A 169 17.19 10.20 9.95
CA GLU A 169 18.17 10.01 8.89
C GLU A 169 18.49 8.52 8.69
N ASN A 170 18.69 7.77 9.79
CA ASN A 170 18.99 6.35 9.76
C ASN A 170 17.86 5.53 10.38
N PRO A 171 17.14 4.70 9.60
CA PRO A 171 15.99 3.95 10.09
C PRO A 171 16.36 2.73 10.93
N GLY A 172 17.64 2.34 11.00
CA GLY A 172 18.10 1.07 11.59
C GLY A 172 17.58 0.84 13.01
N ALA A 173 17.82 1.80 13.92
CA ALA A 173 17.40 1.69 15.33
C ALA A 173 15.86 1.60 15.46
N LYS A 174 15.12 2.34 14.65
CA LYS A 174 13.65 2.30 14.67
C LYS A 174 13.11 0.98 14.15
N LEU A 175 13.69 0.44 13.08
CA LEU A 175 13.32 -0.88 12.56
C LEU A 175 13.56 -1.99 13.59
N GLU A 176 14.68 -1.93 14.33
CA GLU A 176 14.95 -2.87 15.41
C GLU A 176 14.04 -2.70 16.62
N GLN A 177 13.65 -1.46 16.94
CA GLN A 177 12.66 -1.22 17.98
C GLN A 177 11.34 -1.91 17.64
N LEU A 178 10.82 -1.69 16.41
CA LEU A 178 9.58 -2.33 15.97
C LEU A 178 9.67 -3.86 15.98
N ALA A 179 10.84 -4.42 15.66
CA ALA A 179 11.07 -5.86 15.73
C ALA A 179 10.99 -6.39 17.17
N ARG A 180 11.58 -5.67 18.13
CA ARG A 180 11.48 -6.00 19.57
C ARG A 180 10.04 -5.89 20.08
N ASP A 181 9.32 -4.84 19.66
CA ASP A 181 7.95 -4.59 20.12
C ASP A 181 6.98 -5.73 19.74
N ILE A 182 7.25 -6.44 18.64
CA ILE A 182 6.46 -7.61 18.21
C ILE A 182 7.13 -8.93 18.58
N SER A 183 8.15 -8.90 19.44
CA SER A 183 8.85 -10.09 19.97
C SER A 183 9.50 -10.96 18.89
N LEU A 184 10.22 -10.34 17.94
CA LEU A 184 11.09 -11.08 17.02
C LEU A 184 12.35 -11.58 17.75
N ASP A 185 12.88 -12.71 17.29
CA ASP A 185 14.23 -13.14 17.65
C ASP A 185 15.24 -12.17 17.03
N MET A 186 15.84 -11.34 17.85
CA MET A 186 16.69 -10.24 17.40
C MET A 186 18.01 -10.69 16.76
N PRO A 187 18.73 -11.72 17.26
CA PRO A 187 19.88 -12.26 16.56
C PRO A 187 19.58 -12.68 15.12
N SER A 188 18.50 -13.44 14.92
CA SER A 188 18.05 -13.86 13.58
C SER A 188 17.60 -12.67 12.73
N PHE A 189 16.88 -11.71 13.30
CA PHE A 189 16.44 -10.51 12.59
C PHE A 189 17.62 -9.66 12.09
N THR A 190 18.60 -9.40 12.96
CA THR A 190 19.78 -8.60 12.61
C THR A 190 20.63 -9.29 11.53
N LYS A 191 20.87 -10.60 11.68
CA LYS A 191 21.58 -11.39 10.66
C LYS A 191 20.84 -11.39 9.32
N CYS A 192 19.52 -11.56 9.34
CA CYS A 192 18.68 -11.55 8.14
C CYS A 192 18.78 -10.23 7.37
N ARG A 193 18.78 -9.08 8.06
CA ARG A 193 18.86 -7.75 7.43
C ARG A 193 20.15 -7.49 6.65
N THR A 194 21.19 -8.26 6.88
CA THR A 194 22.44 -8.16 6.12
C THR A 194 22.51 -9.14 4.94
N SER A 195 21.49 -9.98 4.75
CA SER A 195 21.47 -11.02 3.72
C SER A 195 21.17 -10.45 2.32
N ASP A 196 21.97 -10.85 1.33
CA ASP A 196 21.72 -10.57 -0.08
C ASP A 196 20.47 -11.28 -0.59
N ALA A 197 20.13 -12.43 -0.04
CA ALA A 197 18.90 -13.15 -0.35
C ALA A 197 17.66 -12.29 -0.09
N ILE A 198 17.61 -11.59 1.05
CA ILE A 198 16.51 -10.67 1.36
C ILE A 198 16.46 -9.49 0.39
N ARG A 199 17.60 -8.87 0.10
CA ARG A 199 17.68 -7.80 -0.91
C ARG A 199 17.19 -8.26 -2.28
N SER A 200 17.49 -9.51 -2.65
CA SER A 200 17.06 -10.09 -3.91
C SER A 200 15.55 -10.27 -4.02
N ILE A 201 14.86 -10.58 -2.90
CA ILE A 201 13.38 -10.68 -2.86
C ILE A 201 12.77 -9.32 -3.20
N VAL A 202 13.19 -8.25 -2.52
CA VAL A 202 12.66 -6.91 -2.77
C VAL A 202 12.94 -6.45 -4.20
N ALA A 203 14.16 -6.69 -4.70
CA ALA A 203 14.51 -6.39 -6.09
C ALA A 203 13.71 -7.22 -7.11
N ASN A 204 13.34 -8.45 -6.77
CA ASN A 204 12.46 -9.28 -7.60
C ASN A 204 11.03 -8.74 -7.61
N ASP A 205 10.52 -8.30 -6.47
CA ASP A 205 9.20 -7.68 -6.36
C ASP A 205 9.10 -6.43 -7.25
N GLU A 206 10.10 -5.56 -7.22
CA GLU A 206 10.16 -4.37 -8.09
C GLU A 206 10.16 -4.75 -9.58
N ARG A 207 10.91 -5.79 -9.95
CA ARG A 207 10.90 -6.28 -11.35
C ARG A 207 9.51 -6.81 -11.75
N GLN A 208 8.84 -7.58 -10.88
CA GLN A 208 7.49 -8.07 -11.13
C GLN A 208 6.49 -6.92 -11.27
N ALA A 209 6.54 -5.92 -10.39
CA ALA A 209 5.69 -4.72 -10.49
C ALA A 209 5.93 -3.98 -11.82
N SER A 210 7.19 -3.82 -12.22
CA SER A 210 7.56 -3.19 -13.49
C SER A 210 7.04 -3.97 -14.70
N GLN A 211 7.18 -5.31 -14.71
CA GLN A 211 6.65 -6.18 -15.77
C GLN A 211 5.12 -6.09 -15.85
N ALA A 212 4.44 -5.98 -14.71
CA ALA A 212 3.01 -5.74 -14.63
C ALA A 212 2.61 -4.28 -14.92
N ARG A 213 3.57 -3.40 -15.27
CA ARG A 213 3.37 -1.97 -15.54
C ARG A 213 2.74 -1.20 -14.37
N VAL A 214 2.99 -1.65 -13.15
CA VAL A 214 2.55 -0.96 -11.93
C VAL A 214 3.56 0.13 -11.60
N GLN A 215 3.10 1.39 -11.55
CA GLN A 215 3.95 2.57 -11.32
C GLN A 215 3.55 3.36 -10.07
N SER A 216 2.51 2.93 -9.37
CA SER A 216 1.98 3.64 -8.19
C SER A 216 1.52 2.67 -7.12
N THR A 217 1.53 3.15 -5.87
CA THR A 217 1.09 2.40 -4.70
C THR A 217 -0.02 3.15 -3.95
N PRO A 218 -0.97 2.45 -3.32
CA PRO A 218 -1.16 1.01 -3.44
C PRO A 218 -1.77 0.62 -4.79
N SER A 219 -1.40 -0.56 -5.29
CA SER A 219 -2.07 -1.22 -6.42
C SER A 219 -2.38 -2.66 -6.02
N PHE A 220 -3.40 -3.24 -6.60
CA PHE A 220 -3.84 -4.59 -6.25
C PHE A 220 -4.14 -5.40 -7.50
N LEU A 221 -3.64 -6.63 -7.55
CA LEU A 221 -4.11 -7.63 -8.48
C LEU A 221 -5.18 -8.46 -7.77
N VAL A 222 -6.43 -8.38 -8.21
CA VAL A 222 -7.60 -9.05 -7.64
C VAL A 222 -8.10 -10.11 -8.62
N GLY A 223 -7.69 -11.36 -8.43
CA GLY A 223 -7.83 -12.36 -9.49
C GLY A 223 -7.08 -11.90 -10.75
N ASP A 224 -7.81 -11.68 -11.85
CA ASP A 224 -7.24 -11.21 -13.13
C ASP A 224 -7.37 -9.69 -13.32
N PHE A 225 -7.85 -8.95 -12.31
CA PHE A 225 -8.14 -7.53 -12.44
C PHE A 225 -7.12 -6.67 -11.69
N MET A 226 -6.62 -5.61 -12.33
CA MET A 226 -5.80 -4.60 -11.68
C MET A 226 -6.68 -3.50 -11.09
N VAL A 227 -6.52 -3.23 -9.80
CA VAL A 227 -7.17 -2.14 -9.06
C VAL A 227 -6.09 -1.20 -8.58
N GLN A 228 -6.18 0.09 -8.91
CA GLN A 228 -5.17 1.09 -8.56
C GLN A 228 -5.69 2.08 -7.53
N GLY A 229 -4.80 2.48 -6.61
CA GLY A 229 -5.05 3.50 -5.62
C GLY A 229 -5.75 3.01 -4.34
N ALA A 230 -5.83 3.91 -3.36
CA ALA A 230 -6.44 3.67 -2.07
C ALA A 230 -7.98 3.81 -2.15
N LEU A 231 -8.62 2.90 -2.88
CA LEU A 231 -10.08 2.93 -3.02
C LEU A 231 -10.77 2.76 -1.65
N PRO A 232 -11.93 3.41 -1.46
CA PRO A 232 -12.79 3.12 -0.32
C PRO A 232 -13.13 1.64 -0.25
N TYR A 233 -13.27 1.10 0.98
CA TYR A 233 -13.51 -0.33 1.19
C TYR A 233 -14.69 -0.89 0.38
N GLN A 234 -15.77 -0.14 0.22
CA GLN A 234 -16.95 -0.59 -0.54
C GLN A 234 -16.65 -0.80 -2.03
N ASP A 235 -15.80 0.04 -2.61
CA ASP A 235 -15.40 -0.07 -4.01
C ASP A 235 -14.44 -1.23 -4.21
N PHE A 236 -13.48 -1.38 -3.29
CA PHE A 236 -12.55 -2.50 -3.26
C PHE A 236 -13.29 -3.84 -3.08
N ARG A 237 -14.27 -3.87 -2.18
CA ARG A 237 -15.17 -5.01 -2.00
C ARG A 237 -15.88 -5.40 -3.30
N ARG A 238 -16.45 -4.42 -4.04
CA ARG A 238 -17.10 -4.70 -5.33
C ARG A 238 -16.16 -5.34 -6.34
N ALA A 239 -14.90 -4.88 -6.38
CA ALA A 239 -13.88 -5.49 -7.25
C ALA A 239 -13.62 -6.96 -6.89
N ILE A 240 -13.51 -7.29 -5.58
CA ILE A 240 -13.33 -8.66 -5.12
C ILE A 240 -14.55 -9.52 -5.45
N ASP A 241 -15.76 -9.04 -5.16
CA ASP A 241 -17.00 -9.79 -5.41
C ASP A 241 -17.16 -10.10 -6.92
N THR A 242 -16.80 -9.15 -7.79
CA THR A 242 -16.77 -9.34 -9.24
C THR A 242 -15.75 -10.41 -9.64
N ALA A 243 -14.53 -10.33 -9.13
CA ALA A 243 -13.48 -11.29 -9.44
C ALA A 243 -13.87 -12.72 -8.99
N LEU A 244 -14.46 -12.86 -7.80
CA LEU A 244 -14.97 -14.13 -7.29
C LEU A 244 -16.08 -14.72 -8.19
N ALA A 245 -17.00 -13.87 -8.65
CA ALA A 245 -18.07 -14.31 -9.57
C ALA A 245 -17.49 -14.80 -10.91
N VAL A 246 -16.51 -14.10 -11.48
CA VAL A 246 -15.82 -14.51 -12.70
C VAL A 246 -15.08 -15.84 -12.50
N ALA A 247 -14.33 -15.97 -11.40
CA ALA A 247 -13.60 -17.20 -11.08
C ALA A 247 -14.56 -18.40 -10.91
N LYS A 248 -15.71 -18.19 -10.27
CA LYS A 248 -16.75 -19.22 -10.14
C LYS A 248 -17.31 -19.65 -11.51
N ALA A 249 -17.66 -18.69 -12.37
CA ALA A 249 -18.22 -18.97 -13.70
C ALA A 249 -17.24 -19.75 -14.61
N ARG A 250 -15.92 -19.55 -14.45
CA ARG A 250 -14.89 -20.32 -15.18
C ARG A 250 -14.76 -21.78 -14.72
N ARG A 251 -15.01 -22.05 -13.43
CA ARG A 251 -14.93 -23.43 -12.87
C ARG A 251 -16.14 -24.28 -13.25
N THR A 252 -17.23 -23.67 -13.68
CA THR A 252 -18.51 -24.37 -14.07
C THR A 252 -18.61 -24.60 -15.57
N ARG A 253 -17.63 -24.19 -16.34
CA ARG A 253 -17.52 -24.47 -17.80
C ARG A 253 -16.53 -25.59 -18.07
#